data_4c0be79ac5dfddc4043971546e1f2ba9
#
_entry.id   4c0be79ac5dfddc4043971546e1f2ba9
#
_cell.length_a   1.000
_cell.length_b   1.000
_cell.length_c   1.000
_cell.angle_alpha   90.00
_cell.angle_beta   90.00
_cell.angle_gamma   90.00
#
_symmetry.space_group_name_H-M   'P 1'
#
loop_
_entity.id
_entity.type
_entity.pdbx_description
1 polymer ?
#
loop_
_entity_poly.entity_id
_entity_poly.type
_entity_poly.pdbx_seq_one_letter_code
_entity_poly.pdbx_strand_id
1 'polypeptide(L)'
;MRYLTLIAVFWQVLNCSAYTHSGNPTASGVYPKVGMAAADHLPFGAKVTLPDGTVVVIRDRMGGNYTDKLDLFKETEDECWQFGRRNLLCKIEIPS
;
A
#
# COMPACT_ATOMS: atom_id res chain seq x y z
N MET A 1 21.41 -14.78 -13.76
CA MET A 1 20.73 -13.47 -13.70
C MET A 1 19.24 -13.66 -13.51
N ARG A 2 18.64 -12.90 -12.62
CA ARG A 2 17.19 -12.96 -12.38
C ARG A 2 16.53 -11.75 -12.98
N TYR A 3 15.41 -11.96 -13.62
CA TYR A 3 14.56 -10.89 -14.13
C TYR A 3 13.28 -10.86 -13.32
N LEU A 4 12.87 -9.66 -12.88
CA LEU A 4 11.57 -9.46 -12.27
C LEU A 4 10.52 -9.50 -13.39
N THR A 5 9.62 -10.47 -13.32
CA THR A 5 8.51 -10.59 -14.26
C THR A 5 7.26 -9.98 -13.65
N LEU A 6 6.61 -9.08 -14.36
CA LEU A 6 5.31 -8.51 -13.97
C LEU A 6 4.20 -9.32 -14.62
N ILE A 7 3.15 -9.70 -13.84
CA ILE A 7 1.94 -10.31 -14.39
C ILE A 7 0.95 -9.25 -14.84
N ALA A 8 0.94 -8.09 -14.19
CA ALA A 8 0.03 -7.02 -14.55
C ALA A 8 0.62 -5.66 -14.20
N VAL A 9 0.34 -4.68 -15.05
CA VAL A 9 0.58 -3.26 -14.78
C VAL A 9 -0.69 -2.52 -15.17
N PHE A 10 -1.26 -1.76 -14.24
CA PHE A 10 -2.49 -1.03 -14.50
C PHE A 10 -2.58 0.21 -13.61
N TRP A 11 -3.51 1.11 -13.95
CA TRP A 11 -3.77 2.34 -13.20
C TRP A 11 -5.15 2.25 -12.57
N GLN A 12 -5.24 2.71 -11.32
CA GLN A 12 -6.50 2.72 -10.58
C GLN A 12 -6.55 3.94 -9.67
N VAL A 13 -7.72 4.57 -9.60
CA VAL A 13 -7.97 5.58 -8.57
C VAL A 13 -8.22 4.84 -7.25
N LEU A 14 -7.38 5.12 -6.25
CA LEU A 14 -7.48 4.52 -4.92
C LEU A 14 -7.86 5.59 -3.90
N ASN A 15 -8.75 5.24 -2.98
CA ASN A 15 -9.02 6.05 -1.80
C ASN A 15 -7.92 5.75 -0.79
N CYS A 16 -6.99 6.68 -0.64
CA CYS A 16 -5.78 6.51 0.16
C CYS A 16 -5.96 7.15 1.54
N SER A 17 -5.57 6.42 2.56
CA SER A 17 -5.50 6.87 3.95
C SER A 17 -4.14 6.48 4.52
N ALA A 18 -3.92 6.70 5.81
CA ALA A 18 -2.67 6.36 6.45
C ALA A 18 -2.91 5.76 7.84
N TYR A 19 -2.04 4.84 8.22
CA TYR A 19 -2.05 4.20 9.55
C TYR A 19 -0.63 4.16 10.12
N THR A 20 -0.52 3.93 11.42
CA THR A 20 0.76 3.84 12.10
C THR A 20 0.85 2.58 12.97
N HIS A 21 1.87 2.50 13.80
CA HIS A 21 2.13 1.35 14.66
C HIS A 21 0.93 0.99 15.54
N SER A 22 0.58 -0.30 15.56
CA SER A 22 -0.45 -0.85 16.45
C SER A 22 0.15 -1.75 17.53
N GLY A 23 1.46 -1.99 17.49
CA GLY A 23 2.13 -2.95 18.37
C GLY A 23 2.15 -4.38 17.82
N ASN A 24 1.45 -4.62 16.70
CA ASN A 24 1.32 -5.95 16.10
C ASN A 24 2.00 -5.99 14.73
N PRO A 25 2.41 -7.18 14.24
CA PRO A 25 2.88 -7.32 12.88
C PRO A 25 1.75 -7.10 11.88
N THR A 26 2.12 -6.83 10.63
CA THR A 26 1.18 -6.76 9.51
C THR A 26 0.59 -8.15 9.20
N ALA A 27 -0.42 -8.20 8.34
CA ALA A 27 -1.03 -9.45 7.90
C ALA A 27 -0.03 -10.38 7.19
N SER A 28 1.04 -9.85 6.60
CA SER A 28 2.11 -10.65 6.00
C SER A 28 3.08 -11.25 7.01
N GLY A 29 2.98 -10.87 8.30
CA GLY A 29 3.81 -11.38 9.37
C GLY A 29 5.02 -10.53 9.72
N VAL A 30 5.28 -9.46 8.95
CA VAL A 30 6.38 -8.53 9.23
C VAL A 30 5.86 -7.30 9.96
N TYR A 31 6.71 -6.69 10.80
CA TYR A 31 6.34 -5.42 11.44
C TYR A 31 6.32 -4.29 10.40
N PRO A 32 5.35 -3.35 10.50
CA PRO A 32 5.23 -2.30 9.52
C PRO A 32 6.39 -1.30 9.58
N LYS A 33 6.74 -0.77 8.43
CA LYS A 33 7.72 0.32 8.29
C LYS A 33 7.34 1.17 7.08
N VAL A 34 7.90 2.37 7.01
CA VAL A 34 7.71 3.28 5.87
C VAL A 34 8.06 2.56 4.56
N GLY A 35 7.20 2.70 3.56
CA GLY A 35 7.30 1.98 2.29
C GLY A 35 6.35 0.80 2.19
N MET A 36 5.63 0.47 3.27
CA MET A 36 4.59 -0.56 3.27
C MET A 36 3.20 0.05 3.24
N ALA A 37 2.25 -0.70 2.70
CA ALA A 37 0.86 -0.31 2.68
C ALA A 37 -0.05 -1.52 2.82
N ALA A 38 -1.31 -1.26 3.20
CA ALA A 38 -2.38 -2.25 3.27
C ALA A 38 -3.34 -2.07 2.11
N ALA A 39 -3.74 -3.17 1.51
CA ALA A 39 -4.82 -3.22 0.52
C ALA A 39 -5.42 -4.62 0.53
N ASP A 40 -6.74 -4.71 0.35
CA ASP A 40 -7.43 -6.01 0.39
C ASP A 40 -7.45 -6.71 -0.96
N HIS A 41 -7.39 -5.94 -2.06
CA HIS A 41 -7.58 -6.47 -3.42
C HIS A 41 -6.28 -6.71 -4.19
N LEU A 42 -5.12 -6.44 -3.59
CA LEU A 42 -3.82 -6.60 -4.24
C LEU A 42 -3.00 -7.67 -3.52
N PRO A 43 -2.25 -8.50 -4.24
CA PRO A 43 -1.42 -9.51 -3.59
C PRO A 43 -0.26 -8.87 -2.82
N PHE A 44 0.24 -9.56 -1.81
CA PHE A 44 1.46 -9.15 -1.14
C PHE A 44 2.60 -9.08 -2.14
N GLY A 45 3.41 -8.04 -2.06
CA GLY A 45 4.48 -7.78 -3.00
C GLY A 45 4.10 -6.87 -4.16
N ALA A 46 2.81 -6.57 -4.35
CA ALA A 46 2.41 -5.59 -5.35
C ALA A 46 3.00 -4.23 -5.01
N LYS A 47 3.48 -3.51 -6.03
CA LYS A 47 4.01 -2.15 -5.90
C LYS A 47 2.96 -1.16 -6.34
N VAL A 48 2.78 -0.11 -5.56
CA VAL A 48 1.86 0.98 -5.88
C VAL A 48 2.64 2.27 -5.90
N THR A 49 2.59 2.98 -7.03
CA THR A 49 3.24 4.28 -7.20
C THR A 49 2.18 5.37 -7.19
N LEU A 50 2.32 6.30 -6.26
CA LEU A 50 1.45 7.46 -6.11
C LEU A 50 1.83 8.55 -7.11
N PRO A 51 0.93 9.53 -7.37
CA PRO A 51 1.22 10.61 -8.32
C PRO A 51 2.45 11.44 -7.99
N ASP A 52 2.83 11.54 -6.70
CA ASP A 52 4.02 12.27 -6.27
C ASP A 52 5.31 11.47 -6.42
N GLY A 53 5.24 10.23 -6.93
CA GLY A 53 6.39 9.35 -7.10
C GLY A 53 6.67 8.44 -5.91
N THR A 54 5.93 8.56 -4.82
CA THR A 54 6.06 7.65 -3.68
C THR A 54 5.72 6.23 -4.10
N VAL A 55 6.59 5.27 -3.77
CA VAL A 55 6.38 3.85 -4.05
C VAL A 55 6.19 3.10 -2.74
N VAL A 56 5.12 2.31 -2.67
CA VAL A 56 4.85 1.45 -1.51
C VAL A 56 4.63 0.01 -1.97
N VAL A 57 4.89 -0.93 -1.07
CA VAL A 57 4.72 -2.36 -1.32
C VAL A 57 3.61 -2.89 -0.40
N ILE A 58 2.69 -3.65 -0.97
CA ILE A 58 1.58 -4.23 -0.21
C ILE A 58 2.10 -5.36 0.67
N ARG A 59 1.93 -5.19 2.01
CA ARG A 59 2.34 -6.16 3.02
C ARG A 59 1.28 -6.38 4.09
N ASP A 60 0.13 -5.71 3.97
CA ASP A 60 -0.90 -5.75 5.00
C ASP A 60 -2.29 -5.77 4.37
N ARG A 61 -3.29 -6.05 5.20
CA ARG A 61 -4.70 -6.06 4.82
C ARG A 61 -5.49 -5.09 5.67
N MET A 62 -6.54 -4.51 5.08
CA MET A 62 -7.47 -3.63 5.81
C MET A 62 -8.60 -4.43 6.46
N GLY A 63 -8.91 -5.61 5.92
CA GLY A 63 -9.89 -6.53 6.50
C GLY A 63 -11.34 -6.24 6.15
N GLY A 64 -11.60 -5.44 5.11
CA GLY A 64 -12.94 -5.08 4.70
C GLY A 64 -13.34 -5.54 3.30
N ASN A 65 -12.52 -6.36 2.66
CA ASN A 65 -12.72 -6.80 1.27
C ASN A 65 -12.88 -5.63 0.30
N TYR A 66 -12.19 -4.53 0.56
CA TYR A 66 -12.21 -3.35 -0.29
C TYR A 66 -11.50 -3.62 -1.62
N THR A 67 -11.99 -2.97 -2.68
CA THR A 67 -11.42 -3.11 -4.02
C THR A 67 -10.77 -1.82 -4.53
N ASP A 68 -10.84 -0.74 -3.76
CA ASP A 68 -10.43 0.61 -4.18
C ASP A 68 -9.72 1.40 -3.08
N LYS A 69 -9.23 0.74 -2.03
CA LYS A 69 -8.62 1.42 -0.89
C LYS A 69 -7.16 1.03 -0.71
N LEU A 70 -6.37 2.02 -0.31
CA LEU A 70 -4.96 1.88 0.03
C LEU A 70 -4.71 2.59 1.35
N ASP A 71 -4.06 1.91 2.30
CA ASP A 71 -3.74 2.48 3.61
C ASP A 71 -2.23 2.49 3.77
N LEU A 72 -1.64 3.68 3.76
CA LEU A 72 -0.18 3.88 3.76
C LEU A 72 0.35 3.87 5.18
N PHE A 73 1.41 3.11 5.44
CA PHE A 73 2.05 3.16 6.73
C PHE A 73 2.84 4.47 6.88
N LYS A 74 2.64 5.15 8.01
CA LYS A 74 3.38 6.33 8.43
C LYS A 74 3.96 6.10 9.80
N GLU A 75 5.10 6.71 10.09
CA GLU A 75 5.82 6.49 11.34
C GLU A 75 5.07 7.04 12.56
N THR A 76 4.34 8.14 12.39
CA THR A 76 3.64 8.83 13.51
C THR A 76 2.19 9.10 13.18
N GLU A 77 1.37 9.28 14.24
CA GLU A 77 -0.02 9.70 14.09
C GLU A 77 -0.15 11.07 13.41
N ASP A 78 0.74 12.00 13.74
CA ASP A 78 0.73 13.32 13.10
C ASP A 78 0.89 13.23 11.59
N GLU A 79 1.78 12.38 11.11
CA GLU A 79 1.95 12.14 9.68
C GLU A 79 0.69 11.53 9.06
N CYS A 80 0.01 10.63 9.78
CA CYS A 80 -1.27 10.09 9.34
C CYS A 80 -2.33 11.18 9.19
N TRP A 81 -2.44 12.07 10.17
CA TRP A 81 -3.37 13.19 10.12
C TRP A 81 -3.05 14.15 8.98
N GLN A 82 -1.78 14.45 8.77
CA GLN A 82 -1.33 15.32 7.68
C GLN A 82 -1.64 14.73 6.31
N PHE A 83 -1.47 13.42 6.17
CA PHE A 83 -1.81 12.74 4.93
C PHE A 83 -3.32 12.77 4.68
N GLY A 84 -4.11 12.51 5.71
CA GLY A 84 -5.56 12.52 5.64
C GLY A 84 -6.12 11.43 4.75
N ARG A 85 -7.12 11.79 3.95
CA ARG A 85 -7.78 10.88 3.01
C ARG A 85 -7.83 11.54 1.63
N ARG A 86 -7.34 10.81 0.61
CA ARG A 86 -7.21 11.36 -0.75
C ARG A 86 -7.56 10.30 -1.78
N ASN A 87 -8.24 10.72 -2.85
CA ASN A 87 -8.41 9.88 -4.03
C ASN A 87 -7.26 10.18 -4.99
N LEU A 88 -6.43 9.18 -5.26
CA LEU A 88 -5.23 9.32 -6.07
C LEU A 88 -5.20 8.29 -7.19
N LEU A 89 -4.80 8.73 -8.39
CA LEU A 89 -4.57 7.82 -9.51
C LEU A 89 -3.19 7.17 -9.33
N CYS A 90 -3.20 5.88 -9.05
CA CYS A 90 -2.00 5.13 -8.73
C CYS A 90 -1.66 4.13 -9.84
N LYS A 91 -0.36 3.94 -10.07
CA LYS A 91 0.13 2.87 -10.92
C LYS A 91 0.36 1.64 -10.06
N ILE A 92 -0.19 0.50 -10.49
CA ILE A 92 -0.11 -0.75 -9.76
C ILE A 92 0.66 -1.76 -10.59
N GLU A 93 1.67 -2.39 -9.98
CA GLU A 93 2.50 -3.40 -10.61
C GLU A 93 2.43 -4.68 -9.78
N ILE A 94 1.94 -5.76 -10.40
CA ILE A 94 1.79 -7.06 -9.74
C ILE A 94 2.90 -7.97 -10.22
N PRO A 95 3.82 -8.40 -9.34
CA PRO A 95 4.90 -9.32 -9.71
C PRO A 95 4.36 -10.74 -9.87
N SER A 96 5.07 -11.50 -10.65
CA SER A 96 4.79 -12.92 -10.82
C SER A 96 5.18 -13.75 -9.58
#